data_f746fbabae04ea796bcaddd2f162ce41
#
_entry.id   f746fbabae04ea796bcaddd2f162ce41
#
_cell.length_a   1.000
_cell.length_b   1.000
_cell.length_c   1.000
_cell.angle_alpha   90.00
_cell.angle_beta   90.00
_cell.angle_gamma   90.00
#
_symmetry.space_group_name_H-M   'P 1'
#
loop_
_entity.id
_entity.type
_entity.pdbx_description
1 polymer ?
#
loop_
_entity_poly.entity_id
_entity_poly.type
_entity_poly.pdbx_seq_one_letter_code
_entity_poly.pdbx_strand_id
1 'polypeptide(L)'
;VERLGRLNPAWNDDLGKEMVGGNNTSTDQLKRSLFVPLLLGLLLLWLSACAAPTRPPHLIATVTSDPKTFNTYLAAESSSRDAIAYLEAGLVTLDEDTLLPKPELAEGWEVSEDGLRYVFTLREGLRWSDGEPLTAADVDFTFNRIIFDERIPTSARDVKRIGEAGALPQVRALDERRIEFVLPEPFAPFLLQAGSPILPKHILEPTVDQVDSQGNPLFLQTWGIDTPVQQLVGAGPYVLQEYTPGQRLVYRPNPYYWKGEGIPRIERVILRIVDSEDTALLQFRSGETDVLSVRGRDFQLLKREEERDQFTIYNLGQTLNNNFFAFNLSRARDPQTGRPFVDPVKSRWFNDLNFRRAVAHAMNRQFYVDSVLQGLGEIQHSVFSPASPFYLSPGEGLPTYDYNPEKARQLLLDAGYTYDAEGHLRDPEGNRVRFTLLTNAGNNQREATGALIKADLGRIGITVDFTPIAFNTLVQRTDRRDWETLLLGFGGGGTEPNNGSNIWRSDGRLHLFNLGDLPGNPAEGVEVSDWEREIDRIFIEGVRELEFEKRKALYDRFQIIIQEQLPQIGTFNPLVLSALRNRIQGVDPRPILGPLWNLDQLYIQE
;
A
#
# COMPACT_ATOMS: atom_id res chain seq x y z
N VAL A 1 -54.32 -18.59 6.69
CA VAL A 1 -55.48 -18.77 5.81
C VAL A 1 -55.01 -19.63 4.65
N GLU A 2 -55.08 -20.98 4.76
CA GLU A 2 -56.08 -21.88 4.15
C GLU A 2 -56.15 -21.73 2.60
N ARG A 3 -56.09 -22.77 1.76
CA ARG A 3 -56.55 -24.20 1.79
C ARG A 3 -56.04 -24.94 0.55
N LEU A 4 -55.67 -26.20 0.75
CA LEU A 4 -56.20 -27.40 0.04
C LEU A 4 -56.05 -27.46 -1.50
N GLY A 5 -55.48 -28.53 -2.10
CA GLY A 5 -56.08 -29.83 -2.10
C GLY A 5 -55.22 -30.93 -2.72
N ARG A 6 -55.32 -32.06 -2.11
CA ARG A 6 -54.91 -33.41 -2.55
C ARG A 6 -55.75 -33.87 -3.74
N LEU A 7 -55.18 -34.75 -4.57
CA LEU A 7 -55.90 -35.93 -5.11
C LEU A 7 -54.89 -36.93 -5.69
N ASN A 8 -54.84 -38.11 -5.11
CA ASN A 8 -54.54 -39.44 -5.59
C ASN A 8 -55.92 -40.09 -5.89
N PRO A 9 -56.12 -41.27 -6.46
CA PRO A 9 -55.22 -42.39 -6.83
C PRO A 9 -55.63 -43.19 -8.10
N ALA A 10 -54.80 -44.22 -8.40
CA ALA A 10 -55.15 -45.57 -8.86
C ALA A 10 -56.07 -45.85 -10.06
N TRP A 11 -55.59 -46.80 -10.85
CA TRP A 11 -56.38 -47.97 -11.39
C TRP A 11 -55.38 -49.00 -11.93
N ASN A 12 -55.32 -50.04 -11.38
CA ASN A 12 -55.52 -51.47 -11.36
C ASN A 12 -55.76 -52.12 -12.73
N ASP A 13 -54.98 -53.21 -12.90
CA ASP A 13 -55.32 -54.59 -13.22
C ASP A 13 -55.75 -55.01 -14.63
N ASP A 14 -55.02 -55.96 -15.09
CA ASP A 14 -55.42 -57.37 -15.39
C ASP A 14 -55.36 -57.85 -16.85
N LEU A 15 -55.04 -59.14 -16.94
CA LEU A 15 -55.19 -60.10 -18.03
C LEU A 15 -53.93 -60.21 -18.97
N GLY A 16 -53.35 -61.34 -19.16
CA GLY A 16 -53.71 -62.71 -18.96
C GLY A 16 -52.70 -63.65 -19.63
N LYS A 17 -52.61 -64.83 -19.17
CA LYS A 17 -51.77 -65.96 -19.56
C LYS A 17 -51.81 -66.31 -21.04
N GLU A 18 -50.70 -66.78 -21.61
CA GLU A 18 -50.50 -68.19 -22.06
C GLU A 18 -49.15 -68.41 -22.78
N MET A 19 -48.49 -69.36 -22.23
CA MET A 19 -47.61 -70.43 -22.78
C MET A 19 -47.15 -70.41 -24.24
N VAL A 20 -45.90 -70.71 -24.46
CA VAL A 20 -45.33 -71.94 -25.05
C VAL A 20 -43.81 -71.80 -25.18
N GLY A 21 -43.10 -72.87 -24.88
CA GLY A 21 -41.69 -72.97 -24.78
C GLY A 21 -40.94 -72.99 -26.10
N GLY A 22 -39.64 -72.76 -26.04
CA GLY A 22 -38.72 -72.86 -27.11
C GLY A 22 -37.29 -72.61 -26.64
N ASN A 23 -36.55 -73.69 -26.48
CA ASN A 23 -35.09 -73.72 -26.26
C ASN A 23 -34.35 -72.89 -27.27
N ASN A 24 -33.52 -71.93 -26.83
CA ASN A 24 -32.38 -71.50 -27.62
C ASN A 24 -31.22 -71.07 -26.72
N THR A 25 -30.35 -72.04 -26.43
CA THR A 25 -29.09 -71.89 -25.67
C THR A 25 -27.92 -71.45 -26.59
N SER A 26 -27.97 -70.29 -27.25
CA SER A 26 -26.80 -69.84 -28.01
C SER A 26 -26.59 -68.32 -28.08
N THR A 27 -27.48 -67.52 -27.50
CA THR A 27 -27.36 -66.03 -27.57
C THR A 27 -26.86 -65.38 -26.27
N ASP A 28 -26.79 -66.10 -25.15
CA ASP A 28 -26.35 -65.55 -23.87
C ASP A 28 -24.81 -65.50 -23.68
N GLN A 29 -24.04 -66.37 -24.39
CA GLN A 29 -22.58 -66.28 -24.32
C GLN A 29 -21.99 -65.13 -25.14
N LEU A 30 -22.62 -64.69 -26.23
CA LEU A 30 -22.15 -63.55 -27.02
C LEU A 30 -22.44 -62.19 -26.32
N LYS A 31 -23.51 -62.10 -25.55
CA LYS A 31 -23.82 -60.87 -24.79
C LYS A 31 -22.92 -60.67 -23.59
N ARG A 32 -22.44 -61.73 -22.94
CA ARG A 32 -21.49 -61.64 -21.81
C ARG A 32 -20.08 -61.30 -22.27
N SER A 33 -19.65 -61.66 -23.46
CA SER A 33 -18.30 -61.37 -23.97
C SER A 33 -18.11 -59.93 -24.45
N LEU A 34 -19.18 -59.20 -24.78
CA LEU A 34 -19.14 -57.80 -25.17
C LEU A 34 -19.38 -56.81 -24.02
N PHE A 35 -20.05 -57.24 -22.95
CA PHE A 35 -20.37 -56.37 -21.79
C PHE A 35 -19.15 -56.13 -20.87
N VAL A 36 -18.25 -57.11 -20.73
CA VAL A 36 -17.06 -56.99 -19.88
C VAL A 36 -16.05 -56.00 -20.46
N PRO A 37 -15.68 -56.01 -21.78
CA PRO A 37 -14.79 -54.98 -22.31
C PRO A 37 -15.42 -53.59 -22.40
N LEU A 38 -16.76 -53.49 -22.52
CA LEU A 38 -17.45 -52.19 -22.48
C LEU A 38 -17.46 -51.60 -21.08
N LEU A 39 -17.65 -52.40 -20.04
CA LEU A 39 -17.56 -52.00 -18.64
C LEU A 39 -16.12 -51.63 -18.23
N LEU A 40 -15.13 -52.38 -18.69
CA LEU A 40 -13.71 -52.05 -18.49
C LEU A 40 -13.33 -50.77 -19.26
N GLY A 41 -13.85 -50.56 -20.46
CA GLY A 41 -13.64 -49.34 -21.25
C GLY A 41 -14.28 -48.09 -20.57
N LEU A 42 -15.49 -48.25 -20.01
CA LEU A 42 -16.17 -47.22 -19.23
C LEU A 42 -15.45 -46.95 -17.88
N LEU A 43 -14.91 -47.98 -17.23
CA LEU A 43 -14.13 -47.85 -16.00
C LEU A 43 -12.79 -47.15 -16.25
N LEU A 44 -12.12 -47.47 -17.39
CA LEU A 44 -10.91 -46.79 -17.83
C LEU A 44 -11.17 -45.34 -18.24
N LEU A 45 -12.28 -45.04 -18.87
CA LEU A 45 -12.73 -43.67 -19.15
C LEU A 45 -13.08 -42.92 -17.88
N TRP A 46 -13.66 -43.57 -16.89
CA TRP A 46 -13.95 -42.96 -15.55
C TRP A 46 -12.65 -42.72 -14.76
N LEU A 47 -11.67 -43.62 -14.81
CA LEU A 47 -10.35 -43.45 -14.21
C LEU A 47 -9.53 -42.33 -14.89
N SER A 48 -9.70 -42.15 -16.21
CA SER A 48 -9.07 -41.03 -16.95
C SER A 48 -9.76 -39.68 -16.69
N ALA A 49 -11.06 -39.68 -16.31
CA ALA A 49 -11.80 -38.47 -15.97
C ALA A 49 -11.53 -37.98 -14.54
N CYS A 50 -10.88 -38.80 -13.68
CA CYS A 50 -10.45 -38.43 -12.32
C CYS A 50 -8.99 -37.98 -12.25
N ALA A 51 -8.28 -37.80 -13.37
CA ALA A 51 -7.04 -37.03 -13.33
C ALA A 51 -7.42 -35.60 -12.95
N ALA A 52 -7.05 -35.19 -11.75
CA ALA A 52 -7.19 -33.80 -11.34
C ALA A 52 -6.57 -32.92 -12.46
N PRO A 53 -7.23 -31.87 -12.91
CA PRO A 53 -6.68 -31.01 -13.95
C PRO A 53 -5.28 -30.56 -13.48
N THR A 54 -4.27 -30.99 -14.21
CA THR A 54 -2.89 -30.53 -13.98
C THR A 54 -2.91 -29.02 -14.11
N ARG A 55 -2.67 -28.33 -13.01
CA ARG A 55 -2.60 -26.86 -13.04
C ARG A 55 -1.42 -26.46 -13.92
N PRO A 56 -1.60 -25.44 -14.77
CA PRO A 56 -0.50 -24.99 -15.62
C PRO A 56 0.69 -24.52 -14.76
N PRO A 57 1.93 -24.65 -15.23
CA PRO A 57 3.14 -24.24 -14.53
C PRO A 57 3.29 -22.70 -14.52
N HIS A 58 2.22 -21.99 -14.15
CA HIS A 58 2.16 -20.53 -14.10
C HIS A 58 1.79 -20.08 -12.69
N LEU A 59 2.34 -18.96 -12.25
CA LEU A 59 1.85 -18.25 -11.08
C LEU A 59 0.73 -17.31 -11.53
N ILE A 60 -0.43 -17.41 -10.86
CA ILE A 60 -1.60 -16.57 -11.16
C ILE A 60 -1.98 -15.79 -9.92
N ALA A 61 -1.85 -14.46 -9.98
CA ALA A 61 -2.30 -13.53 -8.96
C ALA A 61 -3.43 -12.62 -9.50
N THR A 62 -4.05 -11.84 -8.64
CA THR A 62 -5.09 -10.87 -9.03
C THR A 62 -4.65 -9.45 -8.74
N VAL A 63 -5.08 -8.51 -9.59
CA VAL A 63 -5.00 -7.06 -9.38
C VAL A 63 -6.40 -6.46 -9.53
N THR A 64 -6.66 -5.34 -8.87
CA THR A 64 -8.04 -4.82 -8.75
C THR A 64 -8.47 -3.89 -9.89
N SER A 65 -7.53 -3.45 -10.74
CA SER A 65 -7.83 -2.54 -11.86
C SER A 65 -6.76 -2.59 -12.93
N ASP A 66 -7.10 -2.12 -14.13
CA ASP A 66 -6.15 -1.90 -15.21
C ASP A 66 -5.09 -0.85 -14.84
N PRO A 67 -3.85 -0.99 -15.35
CA PRO A 67 -2.90 0.10 -15.33
C PRO A 67 -3.41 1.27 -16.19
N LYS A 68 -3.03 2.50 -15.84
CA LYS A 68 -3.28 3.70 -16.64
C LYS A 68 -2.10 4.05 -17.53
N THR A 69 -0.93 3.56 -17.20
CA THR A 69 0.31 3.76 -17.94
C THR A 69 1.32 2.67 -17.60
N PHE A 70 2.23 2.41 -18.52
CA PHE A 70 3.45 1.62 -18.29
C PHE A 70 4.69 2.51 -18.12
N ASN A 71 4.51 3.83 -18.08
CA ASN A 71 5.60 4.78 -17.87
C ASN A 71 5.87 4.96 -16.38
N THR A 72 7.00 4.47 -15.92
CA THR A 72 7.46 4.46 -14.53
C THR A 72 7.32 5.81 -13.82
N TYR A 73 7.77 6.87 -14.47
CA TYR A 73 7.83 8.20 -13.86
C TYR A 73 6.53 9.00 -13.95
N LEU A 74 5.53 8.47 -14.67
CA LEU A 74 4.18 9.02 -14.76
C LEU A 74 3.15 8.17 -14.01
N ALA A 75 3.53 6.97 -13.55
CA ALA A 75 2.68 6.06 -12.78
C ALA A 75 2.43 6.60 -11.37
N ALA A 76 1.26 7.21 -11.15
CA ALA A 76 0.88 7.79 -9.86
C ALA A 76 0.09 6.83 -8.96
N GLU A 77 -0.67 5.88 -9.56
CA GLU A 77 -1.54 4.95 -8.84
C GLU A 77 -0.93 3.53 -8.75
N SER A 78 -1.46 2.73 -7.81
CA SER A 78 -0.94 1.39 -7.51
C SER A 78 -1.07 0.41 -8.69
N SER A 79 -2.17 0.45 -9.44
CA SER A 79 -2.39 -0.49 -10.56
C SER A 79 -1.31 -0.40 -11.64
N SER A 80 -0.86 0.82 -11.98
CA SER A 80 0.27 1.01 -12.89
C SER A 80 1.58 0.53 -12.28
N ARG A 81 1.84 0.87 -11.00
CA ARG A 81 3.06 0.43 -10.31
C ARG A 81 3.13 -1.09 -10.19
N ASP A 82 2.03 -1.76 -9.85
CA ASP A 82 1.96 -3.22 -9.77
C ASP A 82 2.25 -3.87 -11.13
N ALA A 83 1.79 -3.24 -12.22
CA ALA A 83 2.01 -3.74 -13.58
C ALA A 83 3.47 -3.59 -14.05
N ILE A 84 4.19 -2.57 -13.62
CA ILE A 84 5.57 -2.29 -14.08
C ILE A 84 6.65 -2.81 -13.11
N ALA A 85 6.31 -3.11 -11.86
CA ALA A 85 7.27 -3.49 -10.80
C ALA A 85 8.21 -4.64 -11.21
N TYR A 86 7.74 -5.58 -12.02
CA TYR A 86 8.57 -6.72 -12.47
C TYR A 86 9.49 -6.39 -13.65
N LEU A 87 9.30 -5.23 -14.28
CA LEU A 87 10.09 -4.76 -15.43
C LEU A 87 11.29 -3.91 -14.99
N GLU A 88 11.30 -3.44 -13.75
CA GLU A 88 12.17 -2.37 -13.24
C GLU A 88 13.34 -2.91 -12.44
N ALA A 89 14.45 -2.16 -12.46
CA ALA A 89 15.57 -2.30 -11.54
C ALA A 89 16.25 -0.94 -11.33
N GLY A 90 16.83 -0.73 -10.13
CA GLY A 90 17.59 0.46 -9.76
C GLY A 90 19.05 0.17 -9.51
N LEU A 91 19.84 1.18 -9.14
CA LEU A 91 21.23 0.99 -8.75
C LEU A 91 21.35 0.16 -7.46
N VAL A 92 20.44 0.40 -6.54
CA VAL A 92 20.30 -0.27 -5.24
C VAL A 92 18.86 -0.69 -5.02
N THR A 93 18.67 -1.70 -4.17
CA THR A 93 17.39 -2.14 -3.66
C THR A 93 17.42 -2.19 -2.13
N LEU A 94 16.30 -2.55 -1.49
CA LEU A 94 16.25 -2.76 -0.05
C LEU A 94 16.78 -4.16 0.31
N ASP A 95 17.59 -4.22 1.36
CA ASP A 95 17.92 -5.47 2.02
C ASP A 95 16.69 -6.00 2.77
N GLU A 96 16.39 -7.27 2.61
CA GLU A 96 15.18 -7.91 3.12
C GLU A 96 15.12 -8.03 4.64
N ASP A 97 16.27 -8.04 5.30
CA ASP A 97 16.37 -8.19 6.75
C ASP A 97 16.47 -6.84 7.47
N THR A 98 17.31 -5.94 6.92
CA THR A 98 17.63 -4.67 7.55
C THR A 98 16.83 -3.48 7.00
N LEU A 99 16.21 -3.64 5.83
CA LEU A 99 15.54 -2.57 5.06
C LEU A 99 16.48 -1.39 4.72
N LEU A 100 17.77 -1.61 4.76
CA LEU A 100 18.78 -0.65 4.33
C LEU A 100 19.11 -0.85 2.85
N PRO A 101 19.68 0.14 2.16
CA PRO A 101 20.10 0.00 0.76
C PRO A 101 21.16 -1.09 0.59
N LYS A 102 20.95 -2.00 -0.38
CA LYS A 102 21.95 -2.97 -0.84
C LYS A 102 22.13 -2.91 -2.35
N PRO A 103 23.29 -3.38 -2.89
CA PRO A 103 23.56 -3.38 -4.33
C PRO A 103 22.52 -4.15 -5.15
N GLU A 104 22.07 -3.56 -6.31
CA GLU A 104 21.23 -4.21 -7.31
C GLU A 104 21.91 -4.18 -8.68
N LEU A 105 21.64 -3.19 -9.56
CA LEU A 105 22.38 -3.02 -10.82
C LEU A 105 23.83 -2.56 -10.57
N ALA A 106 24.06 -1.80 -9.50
CA ALA A 106 25.41 -1.55 -9.04
C ALA A 106 25.96 -2.78 -8.29
N GLU A 107 27.25 -3.06 -8.44
CA GLU A 107 27.95 -4.04 -7.60
C GLU A 107 28.41 -3.43 -6.26
N GLY A 108 28.45 -2.09 -6.15
CA GLY A 108 28.79 -1.34 -4.96
C GLY A 108 28.90 0.15 -5.25
N TRP A 109 29.26 0.90 -4.20
CA TRP A 109 29.49 2.34 -4.30
C TRP A 109 30.56 2.79 -3.32
N GLU A 110 31.20 3.93 -3.65
CA GLU A 110 32.15 4.64 -2.82
C GLU A 110 31.55 5.98 -2.40
N VAL A 111 31.84 6.41 -1.17
CA VAL A 111 31.40 7.69 -0.61
C VAL A 111 32.62 8.49 -0.17
N SER A 112 32.70 9.76 -0.54
CA SER A 112 33.76 10.66 -0.04
C SER A 112 33.64 10.93 1.46
N GLU A 113 34.74 11.33 2.11
CA GLU A 113 34.79 11.60 3.55
C GLU A 113 33.77 12.68 4.00
N ASP A 114 33.48 13.65 3.14
CA ASP A 114 32.51 14.72 3.38
C ASP A 114 31.05 14.29 3.12
N GLY A 115 30.81 13.05 2.63
CA GLY A 115 29.47 12.53 2.33
C GLY A 115 28.80 13.20 1.13
N LEU A 116 29.52 13.97 0.32
CA LEU A 116 28.93 14.72 -0.80
C LEU A 116 29.06 14.03 -2.14
N ARG A 117 30.03 13.14 -2.30
CA ARG A 117 30.31 12.48 -3.58
C ARG A 117 30.11 10.98 -3.45
N TYR A 118 29.27 10.42 -4.32
CA TYR A 118 28.98 9.00 -4.44
C TYR A 118 29.37 8.52 -5.82
N VAL A 119 30.11 7.42 -5.90
CA VAL A 119 30.47 6.77 -7.17
C VAL A 119 29.95 5.35 -7.14
N PHE A 120 28.95 5.04 -7.95
CA PHE A 120 28.44 3.68 -8.12
C PHE A 120 29.18 3.01 -9.27
N THR A 121 29.49 1.72 -9.09
CA THR A 121 30.06 0.86 -10.12
C THR A 121 29.00 -0.15 -10.56
N LEU A 122 28.59 -0.11 -11.83
CA LEU A 122 27.66 -1.07 -12.40
C LEU A 122 28.29 -2.46 -12.53
N ARG A 123 27.48 -3.52 -12.41
CA ARG A 123 27.91 -4.89 -12.69
C ARG A 123 28.39 -5.04 -14.12
N GLU A 124 29.26 -6.00 -14.37
CA GLU A 124 29.70 -6.32 -15.73
C GLU A 124 28.59 -7.00 -16.54
N GLY A 125 28.55 -6.69 -17.85
CA GLY A 125 27.70 -7.38 -18.80
C GLY A 125 26.20 -7.12 -18.65
N LEU A 126 25.80 -6.05 -17.96
CA LEU A 126 24.38 -5.67 -17.85
C LEU A 126 23.78 -5.41 -19.22
N ARG A 127 22.54 -5.92 -19.41
CA ARG A 127 21.76 -5.74 -20.64
C ARG A 127 20.32 -5.42 -20.32
N TRP A 128 19.73 -4.65 -21.19
CA TRP A 128 18.29 -4.46 -21.26
C TRP A 128 17.58 -5.73 -21.75
N SER A 129 16.27 -5.80 -21.58
CA SER A 129 15.46 -6.97 -21.99
C SER A 129 15.38 -7.21 -23.51
N ASP A 130 15.79 -6.23 -24.32
CA ASP A 130 15.95 -6.34 -25.77
C ASP A 130 17.38 -6.74 -26.19
N GLY A 131 18.30 -6.85 -25.22
CA GLY A 131 19.68 -7.29 -25.42
C GLY A 131 20.70 -6.16 -25.60
N GLU A 132 20.28 -4.90 -25.70
CA GLU A 132 21.19 -3.74 -25.74
C GLU A 132 21.93 -3.58 -24.40
N PRO A 133 23.21 -3.10 -24.41
CA PRO A 133 23.96 -2.87 -23.19
C PRO A 133 23.31 -1.84 -22.29
N LEU A 134 23.27 -2.12 -20.96
CA LEU A 134 22.90 -1.15 -19.94
C LEU A 134 24.19 -0.58 -19.35
N THR A 135 24.32 0.74 -19.41
CA THR A 135 25.55 1.45 -19.04
C THR A 135 25.27 2.65 -18.12
N ALA A 136 26.33 3.27 -17.60
CA ALA A 136 26.23 4.51 -16.83
C ALA A 136 25.56 5.67 -17.61
N ALA A 137 25.56 5.63 -18.95
CA ALA A 137 24.86 6.61 -19.77
C ALA A 137 23.33 6.51 -19.62
N ASP A 138 22.78 5.33 -19.36
CA ASP A 138 21.34 5.15 -19.07
C ASP A 138 20.98 5.75 -17.71
N VAL A 139 21.87 5.61 -16.72
CA VAL A 139 21.70 6.22 -15.40
C VAL A 139 21.72 7.75 -15.50
N ASP A 140 22.74 8.30 -16.17
CA ASP A 140 22.88 9.73 -16.43
C ASP A 140 21.61 10.28 -17.14
N PHE A 141 21.16 9.61 -18.19
CA PHE A 141 19.93 9.95 -18.90
C PHE A 141 18.70 9.93 -17.98
N THR A 142 18.55 8.87 -17.19
CA THR A 142 17.38 8.72 -16.30
C THR A 142 17.29 9.86 -15.29
N PHE A 143 18.41 10.19 -14.66
CA PHE A 143 18.40 11.27 -13.67
C PHE A 143 18.30 12.65 -14.29
N ASN A 144 19.20 13.00 -15.23
CA ASN A 144 19.28 14.35 -15.76
C ASN A 144 18.17 14.70 -16.77
N ARG A 145 17.72 13.73 -17.59
CA ARG A 145 16.78 13.99 -18.68
C ARG A 145 15.35 13.58 -18.38
N ILE A 146 15.12 12.72 -17.36
CA ILE A 146 13.77 12.30 -16.97
C ILE A 146 13.43 12.88 -15.58
N ILE A 147 14.17 12.50 -14.54
CA ILE A 147 13.78 12.85 -13.17
C ILE A 147 13.96 14.34 -12.91
N PHE A 148 15.06 14.94 -13.37
CA PHE A 148 15.39 16.34 -13.10
C PHE A 148 14.84 17.33 -14.12
N ASP A 149 14.29 16.85 -15.23
CA ASP A 149 13.66 17.69 -16.24
C ASP A 149 12.30 18.23 -15.73
N GLU A 150 12.20 19.55 -15.57
CA GLU A 150 11.00 20.20 -15.03
C GLU A 150 9.77 20.06 -15.93
N ARG A 151 9.96 19.75 -17.22
CA ARG A 151 8.87 19.48 -18.17
C ARG A 151 8.16 18.15 -17.89
N ILE A 152 8.80 17.23 -17.11
CA ILE A 152 8.24 15.93 -16.76
C ILE A 152 7.64 16.01 -15.35
N PRO A 153 6.31 15.85 -15.18
CA PRO A 153 5.62 15.99 -13.89
C PRO A 153 5.76 14.71 -13.06
N THR A 154 6.94 14.47 -12.49
CA THR A 154 7.20 13.30 -11.66
C THR A 154 7.43 13.66 -10.19
N SER A 155 6.81 12.90 -9.28
CA SER A 155 7.05 13.01 -7.83
C SER A 155 8.43 12.48 -7.42
N ALA A 156 9.10 11.71 -8.28
CA ALA A 156 10.44 11.19 -8.02
C ALA A 156 11.48 12.31 -7.88
N ARG A 157 11.26 13.46 -8.50
CA ARG A 157 12.13 14.64 -8.37
C ARG A 157 12.01 15.27 -6.98
N ASP A 158 10.80 15.36 -6.44
CA ASP A 158 10.55 16.10 -5.20
C ASP A 158 11.30 15.50 -4.02
N VAL A 159 11.36 14.17 -3.94
CA VAL A 159 12.09 13.47 -2.86
C VAL A 159 13.61 13.53 -3.01
N LYS A 160 14.13 14.04 -4.14
CA LYS A 160 15.56 14.22 -4.43
C LYS A 160 16.03 15.66 -4.29
N ARG A 161 15.13 16.58 -3.94
CA ARG A 161 15.48 17.96 -3.63
C ARG A 161 16.16 18.01 -2.26
N ILE A 162 17.32 18.67 -2.19
CA ILE A 162 18.22 18.70 -1.04
C ILE A 162 18.34 20.12 -0.53
N GLY A 163 18.32 20.29 0.79
CA GLY A 163 18.45 21.56 1.47
C GLY A 163 17.25 22.50 1.33
N GLU A 164 17.36 23.67 1.92
CA GLU A 164 16.31 24.69 1.89
C GLU A 164 16.04 25.23 0.48
N ALA A 165 17.09 25.30 -0.35
CA ALA A 165 16.98 25.73 -1.74
C ALA A 165 16.36 24.67 -2.66
N GLY A 166 16.16 23.46 -2.19
CA GLY A 166 15.62 22.35 -3.00
C GLY A 166 16.52 21.99 -4.19
N ALA A 167 17.84 22.12 -4.02
CA ALA A 167 18.79 21.82 -5.09
C ALA A 167 18.81 20.30 -5.41
N LEU A 168 19.10 19.97 -6.66
CA LEU A 168 19.21 18.58 -7.12
C LEU A 168 20.66 18.13 -7.18
N PRO A 169 20.96 16.83 -6.99
CA PRO A 169 22.29 16.28 -7.22
C PRO A 169 22.80 16.56 -8.64
N GLN A 170 24.09 16.73 -8.81
CA GLN A 170 24.73 16.66 -10.11
C GLN A 170 25.05 15.20 -10.41
N VAL A 171 24.70 14.73 -11.61
CA VAL A 171 24.88 13.33 -12.02
C VAL A 171 25.69 13.29 -13.28
N ARG A 172 26.71 12.41 -13.33
CA ARG A 172 27.61 12.32 -14.47
C ARG A 172 28.17 10.92 -14.64
N ALA A 173 28.02 10.34 -15.84
CA ALA A 173 28.75 9.14 -16.20
C ALA A 173 30.25 9.44 -16.28
N LEU A 174 31.09 8.68 -15.58
CA LEU A 174 32.54 8.78 -15.63
C LEU A 174 33.13 7.91 -16.75
N ASP A 175 32.53 6.75 -16.96
CA ASP A 175 32.80 5.78 -18.02
C ASP A 175 31.57 4.89 -18.24
N GLU A 176 31.71 3.77 -18.96
CA GLU A 176 30.58 2.88 -19.26
C GLU A 176 29.95 2.22 -18.02
N ARG A 177 30.70 2.06 -16.92
CA ARG A 177 30.24 1.38 -15.71
C ARG A 177 30.17 2.27 -14.47
N ARG A 178 30.82 3.42 -14.47
CA ARG A 178 30.85 4.27 -13.27
C ARG A 178 30.01 5.53 -13.46
N ILE A 179 29.16 5.77 -12.48
CA ILE A 179 28.30 6.96 -12.39
C ILE A 179 28.58 7.71 -11.10
N GLU A 180 28.79 9.01 -11.20
CA GLU A 180 29.04 9.91 -10.09
C GLU A 180 27.81 10.76 -9.79
N PHE A 181 27.51 10.87 -8.49
CA PHE A 181 26.56 11.84 -7.95
C PHE A 181 27.29 12.78 -7.01
N VAL A 182 27.09 14.10 -7.21
CA VAL A 182 27.61 15.12 -6.29
C VAL A 182 26.43 15.84 -5.67
N LEU A 183 26.33 15.77 -4.36
CA LEU A 183 25.25 16.35 -3.58
C LEU A 183 25.60 17.78 -3.17
N PRO A 184 24.63 18.70 -3.10
CA PRO A 184 24.86 20.09 -2.65
C PRO A 184 25.18 20.17 -1.15
N GLU A 185 24.67 19.23 -0.34
CA GLU A 185 24.97 19.03 1.08
C GLU A 185 24.78 17.57 1.46
N PRO A 186 25.27 17.07 2.61
CA PRO A 186 25.04 15.69 3.05
C PRO A 186 23.55 15.37 3.11
N PHE A 187 23.18 14.21 2.54
CA PHE A 187 21.80 13.79 2.44
C PHE A 187 21.67 12.28 2.65
N ALA A 188 21.40 11.87 3.89
CA ALA A 188 21.33 10.47 4.30
C ALA A 188 20.32 9.61 3.50
N PRO A 189 19.16 10.13 3.05
CA PRO A 189 18.22 9.37 2.21
C PRO A 189 18.77 9.05 0.81
N PHE A 190 19.90 9.62 0.40
CA PHE A 190 20.38 9.57 -0.98
C PHE A 190 20.55 8.14 -1.51
N LEU A 191 21.16 7.23 -0.74
CA LEU A 191 21.35 5.85 -1.19
C LEU A 191 20.01 5.19 -1.56
N LEU A 192 18.99 5.39 -0.76
CA LEU A 192 17.64 4.87 -1.07
C LEU A 192 17.06 5.54 -2.32
N GLN A 193 17.31 6.84 -2.50
CA GLN A 193 16.86 7.58 -3.68
C GLN A 193 17.59 7.18 -4.97
N ALA A 194 18.82 6.65 -4.86
CA ALA A 194 19.59 6.09 -5.97
C ALA A 194 18.98 4.76 -6.49
N GLY A 195 18.08 4.11 -5.71
CA GLY A 195 17.30 2.95 -6.12
C GLY A 195 16.16 3.25 -7.09
N SER A 196 16.02 4.47 -7.58
CA SER A 196 15.03 4.81 -8.62
C SER A 196 15.26 3.95 -9.87
N PRO A 197 14.18 3.40 -10.49
CA PRO A 197 14.30 2.58 -11.68
C PRO A 197 15.06 3.27 -12.81
N ILE A 198 16.00 2.58 -13.43
CA ILE A 198 16.77 3.09 -14.57
C ILE A 198 15.99 2.83 -15.85
N LEU A 199 16.01 3.77 -16.78
CA LEU A 199 15.29 3.72 -18.06
C LEU A 199 16.24 3.60 -19.26
N PRO A 200 15.83 2.89 -20.35
CA PRO A 200 16.66 2.66 -21.53
C PRO A 200 16.79 3.93 -22.37
N LYS A 201 17.97 4.54 -22.33
CA LYS A 201 18.30 5.75 -23.08
C LYS A 201 18.06 5.58 -24.58
N HIS A 202 18.52 4.45 -25.16
CA HIS A 202 18.45 4.19 -26.61
C HIS A 202 17.02 4.22 -27.18
N ILE A 203 15.99 3.98 -26.34
CA ILE A 203 14.58 4.04 -26.73
C ILE A 203 13.97 5.39 -26.39
N LEU A 204 14.25 5.91 -25.19
CA LEU A 204 13.46 7.01 -24.63
C LEU A 204 14.06 8.39 -24.88
N GLU A 205 15.37 8.53 -25.15
CA GLU A 205 15.99 9.82 -25.40
C GLU A 205 15.32 10.58 -26.57
N PRO A 206 15.01 9.95 -27.72
CA PRO A 206 14.30 10.65 -28.80
C PRO A 206 12.92 11.18 -28.40
N THR A 207 12.25 10.55 -27.42
CA THR A 207 10.91 10.97 -26.97
C THR A 207 10.97 12.16 -26.01
N VAL A 208 12.11 12.39 -25.36
CA VAL A 208 12.35 13.57 -24.52
C VAL A 208 12.77 14.77 -25.37
N ASP A 209 13.54 14.52 -26.43
CA ASP A 209 14.00 15.57 -27.36
C ASP A 209 12.91 16.09 -28.29
N GLN A 210 12.02 15.22 -28.71
CA GLN A 210 10.88 15.59 -29.54
C GLN A 210 9.73 16.09 -28.66
N VAL A 211 9.05 17.13 -29.17
CA VAL A 211 7.93 17.76 -28.49
C VAL A 211 6.66 17.73 -29.35
N ASP A 212 5.51 17.73 -28.69
CA ASP A 212 4.21 17.86 -29.34
C ASP A 212 3.95 19.32 -29.80
N SER A 213 2.79 19.55 -30.37
CA SER A 213 2.38 20.88 -30.85
C SER A 213 2.22 21.93 -29.72
N GLN A 214 2.21 21.50 -28.47
CA GLN A 214 2.12 22.35 -27.28
C GLN A 214 3.48 22.57 -26.61
N GLY A 215 4.56 21.97 -27.14
CA GLY A 215 5.89 22.05 -26.58
C GLY A 215 6.20 21.03 -25.46
N ASN A 216 5.32 20.10 -25.21
CA ASN A 216 5.55 19.05 -24.20
C ASN A 216 6.38 17.90 -24.80
N PRO A 217 7.33 17.29 -24.04
CA PRO A 217 8.05 16.12 -24.49
C PRO A 217 7.11 14.97 -24.89
N LEU A 218 7.38 14.29 -25.99
CA LEU A 218 6.61 13.10 -26.40
C LEU A 218 6.71 11.98 -25.35
N PHE A 219 7.72 12.03 -24.48
CA PHE A 219 7.85 11.15 -23.32
C PHE A 219 6.59 11.07 -22.46
N LEU A 220 5.81 12.17 -22.35
CA LEU A 220 4.56 12.20 -21.57
C LEU A 220 3.46 11.29 -22.16
N GLN A 221 3.59 10.89 -23.41
CA GLN A 221 2.66 9.99 -24.09
C GLN A 221 3.30 8.62 -24.39
N THR A 222 4.59 8.44 -24.02
CA THR A 222 5.34 7.21 -24.27
C THR A 222 5.01 6.17 -23.19
N TRP A 223 4.92 4.91 -23.60
CA TRP A 223 4.55 3.77 -22.76
C TRP A 223 3.18 3.92 -22.09
N GLY A 224 2.24 4.51 -22.82
CA GLY A 224 0.81 4.43 -22.47
C GLY A 224 0.26 3.02 -22.63
N ILE A 225 -0.99 2.81 -22.21
CA ILE A 225 -1.64 1.48 -22.24
C ILE A 225 -1.83 0.90 -23.64
N ASP A 226 -1.82 1.76 -24.67
CA ASP A 226 -1.93 1.35 -26.08
C ASP A 226 -0.56 1.04 -26.72
N THR A 227 0.54 1.19 -25.96
CA THR A 227 1.88 0.87 -26.45
C THR A 227 2.02 -0.65 -26.67
N PRO A 228 2.47 -1.11 -27.86
CA PRO A 228 2.78 -2.51 -28.07
C PRO A 228 3.76 -3.02 -27.00
N VAL A 229 3.41 -4.10 -26.30
CA VAL A 229 4.18 -4.59 -25.14
C VAL A 229 5.63 -4.93 -25.48
N GLN A 230 5.94 -5.20 -26.76
CA GLN A 230 7.30 -5.47 -27.26
C GLN A 230 8.20 -4.23 -27.23
N GLN A 231 7.63 -3.04 -27.11
CA GLN A 231 8.35 -1.77 -26.99
C GLN A 231 8.65 -1.38 -25.53
N LEU A 232 8.11 -2.14 -24.58
CA LEU A 232 8.38 -1.95 -23.15
C LEU A 232 9.67 -2.71 -22.80
N VAL A 233 10.73 -1.97 -22.57
CA VAL A 233 12.06 -2.49 -22.27
C VAL A 233 12.45 -2.14 -20.84
N GLY A 234 12.92 -3.13 -20.09
CA GLY A 234 13.30 -2.95 -18.69
C GLY A 234 14.52 -3.79 -18.32
N ALA A 235 15.02 -3.58 -17.11
CA ALA A 235 16.15 -4.31 -16.53
C ALA A 235 15.72 -5.31 -15.42
N GLY A 236 14.43 -5.38 -15.14
CA GLY A 236 13.85 -6.23 -14.11
C GLY A 236 13.81 -7.72 -14.47
N PRO A 237 13.33 -8.57 -13.55
CA PRO A 237 13.33 -10.02 -13.72
C PRO A 237 12.40 -10.53 -14.82
N TYR A 238 11.36 -9.78 -15.16
CA TYR A 238 10.37 -10.18 -16.18
C TYR A 238 10.21 -9.11 -17.25
N VAL A 239 9.63 -9.51 -18.37
CA VAL A 239 9.14 -8.64 -19.44
C VAL A 239 7.65 -8.88 -19.66
N LEU A 240 6.91 -7.82 -19.98
CA LEU A 240 5.49 -7.94 -20.32
C LEU A 240 5.34 -8.58 -21.71
N GLN A 241 4.68 -9.73 -21.76
CA GLN A 241 4.45 -10.50 -22.98
C GLN A 241 3.10 -10.18 -23.62
N GLU A 242 2.07 -9.94 -22.79
CA GLU A 242 0.70 -9.67 -23.22
C GLU A 242 0.01 -8.74 -22.22
N TYR A 243 -0.75 -7.80 -22.74
CA TYR A 243 -1.74 -7.05 -21.96
C TYR A 243 -3.09 -7.10 -22.69
N THR A 244 -4.10 -7.58 -22.01
CA THR A 244 -5.49 -7.59 -22.48
C THR A 244 -6.32 -6.76 -21.48
N PRO A 245 -6.74 -5.54 -21.87
CA PRO A 245 -7.50 -4.65 -20.99
C PRO A 245 -8.73 -5.31 -20.36
N GLY A 246 -8.95 -5.06 -19.08
CA GLY A 246 -10.04 -5.64 -18.28
C GLY A 246 -9.91 -7.14 -18.01
N GLN A 247 -8.81 -7.80 -18.43
CA GLN A 247 -8.65 -9.24 -18.29
C GLN A 247 -7.35 -9.65 -17.59
N ARG A 248 -6.20 -9.34 -18.19
CA ARG A 248 -4.90 -9.82 -17.65
C ARG A 248 -3.68 -9.12 -18.21
N LEU A 249 -2.59 -9.23 -17.44
CA LEU A 249 -1.22 -9.02 -17.88
C LEU A 249 -0.48 -10.34 -17.76
N VAL A 250 0.37 -10.66 -18.75
CA VAL A 250 1.16 -11.90 -18.79
C VAL A 250 2.64 -11.53 -18.92
N TYR A 251 3.45 -12.08 -18.03
CA TYR A 251 4.89 -11.86 -18.01
C TYR A 251 5.65 -13.15 -18.28
N ARG A 252 6.80 -13.01 -18.94
CA ARG A 252 7.80 -14.08 -19.13
C ARG A 252 9.15 -13.63 -18.57
N PRO A 253 10.05 -14.54 -18.20
CA PRO A 253 11.39 -14.20 -17.76
C PRO A 253 12.12 -13.27 -18.74
N ASN A 254 12.86 -12.31 -18.18
CA ASN A 254 13.79 -11.50 -18.93
C ASN A 254 15.03 -12.36 -19.26
N PRO A 255 15.33 -12.62 -20.56
CA PRO A 255 16.44 -13.49 -20.95
C PRO A 255 17.82 -12.91 -20.60
N TYR A 256 17.89 -11.63 -20.30
CA TYR A 256 19.12 -10.91 -19.95
C TYR A 256 19.16 -10.42 -18.50
N TYR A 257 18.33 -11.05 -17.63
CA TYR A 257 18.31 -10.66 -16.23
C TYR A 257 19.66 -10.90 -15.55
N TRP A 258 20.16 -9.89 -14.86
CA TRP A 258 21.54 -9.85 -14.36
C TRP A 258 21.89 -10.95 -13.32
N LYS A 259 20.90 -11.57 -12.67
CA LYS A 259 21.15 -12.68 -11.71
C LYS A 259 21.49 -14.01 -12.39
N GLY A 260 21.50 -14.08 -13.71
CA GLY A 260 22.02 -15.20 -14.49
C GLY A 260 20.96 -16.16 -15.02
N GLU A 261 21.46 -17.21 -15.71
CA GLU A 261 20.61 -18.23 -16.35
C GLU A 261 19.75 -18.99 -15.34
N GLY A 262 18.50 -19.28 -15.73
CA GLY A 262 17.53 -20.03 -14.93
C GLY A 262 16.88 -19.19 -13.82
N ILE A 263 17.12 -17.89 -13.78
CA ILE A 263 16.45 -16.93 -12.89
C ILE A 263 15.81 -15.85 -13.76
N PRO A 264 14.50 -15.58 -13.61
CA PRO A 264 13.50 -16.22 -12.72
C PRO A 264 13.18 -17.67 -13.12
N ARG A 265 12.75 -18.49 -12.13
CA ARG A 265 12.40 -19.90 -12.34
C ARG A 265 10.97 -20.13 -12.82
N ILE A 266 10.07 -19.21 -12.53
CA ILE A 266 8.67 -19.28 -12.97
C ILE A 266 8.60 -18.75 -14.40
N GLU A 267 8.27 -19.64 -15.35
CA GLU A 267 8.25 -19.33 -16.79
C GLU A 267 7.14 -18.35 -17.19
N ARG A 268 6.08 -18.24 -16.38
CA ARG A 268 4.97 -17.34 -16.68
C ARG A 268 4.30 -16.86 -15.40
N VAL A 269 4.13 -15.54 -15.30
CA VAL A 269 3.34 -14.87 -14.25
C VAL A 269 2.14 -14.22 -14.91
N ILE A 270 0.95 -14.42 -14.35
CA ILE A 270 -0.31 -13.87 -14.86
C ILE A 270 -0.95 -13.04 -13.75
N LEU A 271 -1.12 -11.74 -14.00
CA LEU A 271 -1.95 -10.90 -13.16
C LEU A 271 -3.34 -10.80 -13.82
N ARG A 272 -4.34 -11.40 -13.20
CA ARG A 272 -5.75 -11.27 -13.63
C ARG A 272 -6.32 -9.97 -13.07
N ILE A 273 -7.02 -9.23 -13.91
CA ILE A 273 -7.72 -8.02 -13.51
C ILE A 273 -9.10 -8.43 -13.00
N VAL A 274 -9.37 -8.15 -11.72
CA VAL A 274 -10.60 -8.53 -11.03
C VAL A 274 -11.05 -7.34 -10.18
N ASP A 275 -12.15 -6.71 -10.55
CA ASP A 275 -12.69 -5.49 -9.94
C ASP A 275 -13.38 -5.70 -8.58
N SER A 276 -13.48 -6.95 -8.12
CA SER A 276 -14.14 -7.33 -6.87
C SER A 276 -13.27 -8.26 -6.03
N GLU A 277 -12.97 -7.84 -4.80
CA GLU A 277 -12.27 -8.67 -3.80
C GLU A 277 -13.03 -9.97 -3.47
N ASP A 278 -14.37 -9.96 -3.54
CA ASP A 278 -15.16 -11.16 -3.32
C ASP A 278 -15.02 -12.15 -4.49
N THR A 279 -14.92 -11.65 -5.72
CA THR A 279 -14.59 -12.48 -6.89
C THR A 279 -13.16 -13.04 -6.78
N ALA A 280 -12.17 -12.23 -6.37
CA ALA A 280 -10.81 -12.70 -6.14
C ALA A 280 -10.75 -13.82 -5.08
N LEU A 281 -11.50 -13.68 -3.97
CA LEU A 281 -11.65 -14.72 -2.96
C LEU A 281 -12.23 -16.01 -3.54
N LEU A 282 -13.29 -15.93 -4.35
CA LEU A 282 -13.92 -17.10 -4.99
C LEU A 282 -12.95 -17.79 -5.95
N GLN A 283 -12.22 -17.04 -6.79
CA GLN A 283 -11.21 -17.59 -7.70
C GLN A 283 -10.06 -18.26 -6.94
N PHE A 284 -9.63 -17.68 -5.82
CA PHE A 284 -8.63 -18.33 -4.97
C PHE A 284 -9.18 -19.62 -4.38
N ARG A 285 -10.36 -19.62 -3.79
CA ARG A 285 -10.96 -20.82 -3.18
C ARG A 285 -11.23 -21.92 -4.21
N SER A 286 -11.64 -21.59 -5.44
CA SER A 286 -11.80 -22.56 -6.54
C SER A 286 -10.47 -23.10 -7.09
N GLY A 287 -9.34 -22.49 -6.68
CA GLY A 287 -8.01 -22.87 -7.14
C GLY A 287 -7.61 -22.28 -8.49
N GLU A 288 -8.32 -21.27 -8.96
CA GLU A 288 -7.99 -20.59 -10.22
C GLU A 288 -6.83 -19.61 -10.08
N THR A 289 -6.56 -19.13 -8.85
CA THR A 289 -5.45 -18.23 -8.54
C THR A 289 -4.57 -18.80 -7.44
N ASP A 290 -3.33 -18.35 -7.36
CA ASP A 290 -2.31 -18.84 -6.43
C ASP A 290 -2.07 -17.91 -5.25
N VAL A 291 -2.40 -16.65 -5.40
CA VAL A 291 -2.14 -15.60 -4.41
C VAL A 291 -3.42 -14.85 -4.13
N LEU A 292 -3.68 -14.58 -2.84
CA LEU A 292 -4.81 -13.78 -2.37
C LEU A 292 -4.37 -12.88 -1.22
N SER A 293 -4.68 -11.59 -1.28
CA SER A 293 -4.65 -10.69 -0.13
C SER A 293 -5.82 -11.02 0.80
N VAL A 294 -5.54 -11.42 2.05
CA VAL A 294 -6.54 -11.92 2.98
C VAL A 294 -7.10 -10.77 3.82
N ARG A 295 -8.41 -10.52 3.68
CA ARG A 295 -9.10 -9.54 4.54
C ARG A 295 -9.41 -10.15 5.90
N GLY A 296 -9.44 -9.34 6.94
CA GLY A 296 -9.74 -9.79 8.31
C GLY A 296 -11.02 -10.63 8.39
N ARG A 297 -12.10 -10.20 7.70
CA ARG A 297 -13.38 -10.93 7.68
C ARG A 297 -13.31 -12.33 7.06
N ASP A 298 -12.37 -12.56 6.16
CA ASP A 298 -12.23 -13.82 5.43
C ASP A 298 -11.23 -14.77 6.11
N PHE A 299 -10.42 -14.27 7.05
CA PHE A 299 -9.34 -15.00 7.68
C PHE A 299 -9.80 -16.31 8.33
N GLN A 300 -10.85 -16.25 9.15
CA GLN A 300 -11.35 -17.43 9.86
C GLN A 300 -11.89 -18.53 8.93
N LEU A 301 -12.50 -18.12 7.81
CA LEU A 301 -12.95 -19.04 6.77
C LEU A 301 -11.76 -19.71 6.09
N LEU A 302 -10.81 -18.92 5.60
CA LEU A 302 -9.63 -19.42 4.91
C LEU A 302 -8.75 -20.27 5.83
N LYS A 303 -8.60 -19.88 7.10
CA LYS A 303 -7.80 -20.67 8.07
C LYS A 303 -8.33 -22.10 8.27
N ARG A 304 -9.64 -22.31 8.19
CA ARG A 304 -10.24 -23.66 8.26
C ARG A 304 -10.04 -24.46 6.96
N GLU A 305 -9.87 -23.77 5.84
CA GLU A 305 -9.70 -24.39 4.52
C GLU A 305 -8.24 -24.63 4.15
N GLU A 306 -7.30 -24.04 4.88
CA GLU A 306 -5.87 -23.96 4.59
C GLU A 306 -5.24 -25.32 4.27
N GLU A 307 -5.44 -26.29 5.16
CA GLU A 307 -4.88 -27.63 5.00
C GLU A 307 -5.57 -28.44 3.89
N ARG A 308 -6.92 -28.38 3.84
CA ARG A 308 -7.73 -29.09 2.84
C ARG A 308 -7.41 -28.64 1.42
N ASP A 309 -7.28 -27.33 1.23
CA ASP A 309 -7.15 -26.68 -0.09
C ASP A 309 -5.70 -26.35 -0.44
N GLN A 310 -4.74 -26.84 0.37
CA GLN A 310 -3.30 -26.78 0.10
C GLN A 310 -2.79 -25.36 -0.17
N PHE A 311 -2.99 -24.46 0.78
CA PHE A 311 -2.40 -23.13 0.80
C PHE A 311 -1.92 -22.77 2.21
N THR A 312 -1.10 -21.74 2.33
CA THR A 312 -0.60 -21.20 3.58
C THR A 312 -0.92 -19.73 3.69
N ILE A 313 -1.46 -19.28 4.83
CA ILE A 313 -1.66 -17.86 5.13
C ILE A 313 -0.42 -17.35 5.84
N TYR A 314 0.28 -16.44 5.17
CA TYR A 314 1.45 -15.76 5.69
C TYR A 314 1.04 -14.45 6.35
N ASN A 315 1.62 -14.19 7.52
CA ASN A 315 1.56 -12.89 8.17
C ASN A 315 2.81 -12.09 7.77
N LEU A 316 2.61 -11.05 6.98
CA LEU A 316 3.66 -10.16 6.49
C LEU A 316 3.92 -8.96 7.43
N GLY A 317 3.45 -9.05 8.68
CA GLY A 317 3.61 -7.97 9.64
C GLY A 317 2.63 -6.82 9.44
N GLN A 318 2.97 -5.67 9.96
CA GLN A 318 2.13 -4.47 9.90
C GLN A 318 2.42 -3.64 8.65
N THR A 319 1.42 -2.90 8.19
CA THR A 319 1.62 -1.91 7.13
C THR A 319 2.51 -0.76 7.62
N LEU A 320 3.14 -0.04 6.68
CA LEU A 320 3.79 1.24 6.98
C LEU A 320 2.78 2.41 7.07
N ASN A 321 1.49 2.13 6.92
CA ASN A 321 0.45 3.15 6.92
C ASN A 321 0.25 3.74 8.31
N ASN A 322 -0.05 5.03 8.35
CA ASN A 322 -0.42 5.74 9.57
C ASN A 322 -1.93 6.02 9.53
N ASN A 323 -2.72 5.36 10.40
CA ASN A 323 -4.15 5.61 10.55
C ASN A 323 -4.42 6.42 11.82
N PHE A 324 -5.07 7.56 11.70
CA PHE A 324 -5.16 8.53 12.78
C PHE A 324 -6.49 9.28 12.84
N PHE A 325 -6.82 9.73 14.05
CA PHE A 325 -7.75 10.80 14.33
C PHE A 325 -6.96 12.10 14.49
N ALA A 326 -7.33 13.17 13.79
CA ALA A 326 -6.62 14.45 13.84
C ALA A 326 -7.54 15.61 14.21
N PHE A 327 -6.95 16.63 14.82
CA PHE A 327 -7.57 17.91 15.11
C PHE A 327 -7.09 18.98 14.12
N ASN A 328 -7.96 19.91 13.72
CA ASN A 328 -7.52 21.10 13.01
C ASN A 328 -7.09 22.18 14.03
N LEU A 329 -5.78 22.33 14.18
CA LEU A 329 -5.16 23.27 15.12
C LEU A 329 -5.00 24.68 14.56
N SER A 330 -5.33 24.89 13.26
CA SER A 330 -5.13 26.17 12.60
C SER A 330 -5.84 27.32 13.30
N ARG A 331 -5.12 28.42 13.49
CA ARG A 331 -5.64 29.71 13.96
C ARG A 331 -5.72 30.73 12.83
N ALA A 332 -5.32 30.33 11.65
CA ALA A 332 -5.28 31.17 10.46
C ALA A 332 -6.67 31.53 9.95
N ARG A 333 -6.69 32.53 9.08
CA ARG A 333 -7.89 33.07 8.45
C ARG A 333 -7.77 33.01 6.94
N ASP A 334 -8.91 32.93 6.28
CA ASP A 334 -9.02 33.14 4.85
C ASP A 334 -8.76 34.64 4.53
N PRO A 335 -7.72 34.98 3.79
CA PRO A 335 -7.37 36.38 3.49
C PRO A 335 -8.41 37.10 2.65
N GLN A 336 -9.27 36.39 1.92
CA GLN A 336 -10.32 36.98 1.08
C GLN A 336 -11.55 37.37 1.89
N THR A 337 -11.92 36.53 2.86
CA THR A 337 -13.15 36.71 3.67
C THR A 337 -12.88 37.22 5.07
N GLY A 338 -11.64 37.16 5.55
CA GLY A 338 -11.22 37.45 6.93
C GLY A 338 -11.75 36.45 7.96
N ARG A 339 -12.44 35.37 7.52
CA ARG A 339 -13.03 34.36 8.42
C ARG A 339 -11.98 33.36 8.89
N PRO A 340 -11.98 32.99 10.19
CA PRO A 340 -11.15 31.88 10.66
C PRO A 340 -11.52 30.58 9.92
N PHE A 341 -10.53 29.75 9.59
CA PHE A 341 -10.78 28.42 9.01
C PHE A 341 -11.45 27.47 10.02
N VAL A 342 -11.12 27.60 11.30
CA VAL A 342 -11.73 26.86 12.40
C VAL A 342 -12.52 27.84 13.28
N ASP A 343 -13.73 27.44 13.68
CA ASP A 343 -14.52 28.22 14.63
C ASP A 343 -13.70 28.57 15.89
N PRO A 344 -13.63 29.82 16.31
CA PRO A 344 -12.77 30.23 17.42
C PRO A 344 -13.03 29.50 18.74
N VAL A 345 -14.28 29.11 19.03
CA VAL A 345 -14.61 28.32 20.21
C VAL A 345 -13.99 26.94 20.11
N LYS A 346 -14.15 26.26 18.95
CA LYS A 346 -13.59 24.93 18.71
C LYS A 346 -12.07 24.96 18.62
N SER A 347 -11.49 25.99 17.99
CA SER A 347 -10.04 26.21 17.97
C SER A 347 -9.42 26.27 19.38
N ARG A 348 -10.11 26.86 20.37
CA ARG A 348 -9.64 26.80 21.77
C ARG A 348 -9.61 25.39 22.31
N TRP A 349 -10.65 24.58 22.07
CA TRP A 349 -10.69 23.17 22.51
C TRP A 349 -9.56 22.36 21.87
N PHE A 350 -9.41 22.46 20.55
CA PHE A 350 -8.42 21.68 19.80
C PHE A 350 -6.98 22.08 20.16
N ASN A 351 -6.73 23.34 20.51
CA ASN A 351 -5.41 23.81 20.95
C ASN A 351 -5.14 23.58 22.44
N ASP A 352 -6.15 23.17 23.25
CA ASP A 352 -5.95 22.75 24.63
C ASP A 352 -5.37 21.33 24.68
N LEU A 353 -4.15 21.20 25.21
CA LEU A 353 -3.45 19.92 25.28
C LEU A 353 -4.16 18.91 26.20
N ASN A 354 -4.78 19.39 27.31
CA ASN A 354 -5.54 18.53 28.22
C ASN A 354 -6.79 17.97 27.51
N PHE A 355 -7.43 18.79 26.67
CA PHE A 355 -8.53 18.30 25.83
C PHE A 355 -8.09 17.19 24.88
N ARG A 356 -6.97 17.37 24.16
CA ARG A 356 -6.44 16.33 23.25
C ARG A 356 -6.04 15.06 24.00
N ARG A 357 -5.40 15.19 25.17
CA ARG A 357 -5.07 14.04 26.05
C ARG A 357 -6.32 13.32 26.56
N ALA A 358 -7.36 14.07 26.93
CA ALA A 358 -8.63 13.48 27.35
C ALA A 358 -9.26 12.66 26.20
N VAL A 359 -9.27 13.19 24.98
CA VAL A 359 -9.75 12.46 23.79
C VAL A 359 -8.93 11.19 23.58
N ALA A 360 -7.59 11.26 23.70
CA ALA A 360 -6.72 10.09 23.54
C ALA A 360 -7.01 8.97 24.57
N HIS A 361 -7.25 9.35 25.86
CA HIS A 361 -7.64 8.38 26.89
C HIS A 361 -9.09 7.89 26.77
N ALA A 362 -9.98 8.62 26.10
CA ALA A 362 -11.36 8.21 25.89
C ALA A 362 -11.53 7.18 24.77
N MET A 363 -10.62 7.14 23.80
CA MET A 363 -10.68 6.23 22.65
C MET A 363 -10.26 4.81 23.04
N ASN A 364 -11.19 3.84 22.95
CA ASN A 364 -10.90 2.42 23.22
C ASN A 364 -10.27 1.73 21.99
N ARG A 365 -9.00 2.06 21.72
CA ARG A 365 -8.29 1.59 20.53
C ARG A 365 -8.11 0.08 20.47
N GLN A 366 -7.98 -0.59 21.62
CA GLN A 366 -7.96 -2.06 21.65
C GLN A 366 -9.28 -2.65 21.16
N PHE A 367 -10.41 -2.06 21.57
CA PHE A 367 -11.72 -2.51 21.09
C PHE A 367 -11.87 -2.28 19.57
N TYR A 368 -11.22 -1.25 19.00
CA TYR A 368 -11.20 -1.07 17.54
C TYR A 368 -10.45 -2.20 16.85
N VAL A 369 -9.28 -2.58 17.37
CA VAL A 369 -8.52 -3.75 16.87
C VAL A 369 -9.38 -5.01 16.93
N ASP A 370 -10.01 -5.27 18.07
CA ASP A 370 -10.77 -6.49 18.31
C ASP A 370 -12.05 -6.58 17.45
N SER A 371 -12.78 -5.44 17.30
CA SER A 371 -14.07 -5.42 16.63
C SER A 371 -13.99 -5.12 15.13
N VAL A 372 -13.11 -4.19 14.70
CA VAL A 372 -12.98 -3.80 13.30
C VAL A 372 -12.00 -4.69 12.54
N LEU A 373 -10.86 -5.03 13.16
CA LEU A 373 -9.83 -5.89 12.58
C LEU A 373 -9.95 -7.35 13.01
N GLN A 374 -10.91 -7.71 13.88
CA GLN A 374 -11.07 -9.08 14.41
C GLN A 374 -9.80 -9.60 15.09
N GLY A 375 -9.06 -8.75 15.79
CA GLY A 375 -7.79 -9.05 16.43
C GLY A 375 -6.58 -9.13 15.47
N LEU A 376 -6.77 -8.84 14.17
CA LEU A 376 -5.71 -8.92 13.17
C LEU A 376 -5.04 -7.56 12.94
N GLY A 377 -4.50 -7.02 14.00
CA GLY A 377 -3.81 -5.74 14.03
C GLY A 377 -3.34 -5.39 15.43
N GLU A 378 -2.75 -4.23 15.56
CA GLU A 378 -2.27 -3.69 16.84
C GLU A 378 -2.66 -2.22 16.98
N ILE A 379 -2.65 -1.72 18.23
CA ILE A 379 -2.80 -0.29 18.48
C ILE A 379 -1.60 0.44 17.86
N GLN A 380 -1.87 1.48 17.10
CA GLN A 380 -0.82 2.35 16.58
C GLN A 380 -0.44 3.39 17.63
N HIS A 381 0.71 3.19 18.27
CA HIS A 381 1.25 4.13 19.28
C HIS A 381 2.13 5.19 18.65
N SER A 382 2.92 4.86 17.63
CA SER A 382 3.81 5.77 16.93
C SER A 382 3.28 6.14 15.54
N VAL A 383 3.80 7.24 15.01
CA VAL A 383 3.63 7.64 13.61
C VAL A 383 4.43 6.75 12.65
N PHE A 384 5.46 6.07 13.17
CA PHE A 384 6.15 5.01 12.43
C PHE A 384 5.59 3.64 12.81
N SER A 385 5.50 2.76 11.83
CA SER A 385 5.14 1.36 12.03
C SER A 385 6.26 0.62 12.76
N PRO A 386 5.97 -0.40 13.58
CA PRO A 386 6.98 -1.32 14.13
C PRO A 386 7.90 -1.97 13.10
N ALA A 387 7.48 -2.01 11.84
CA ALA A 387 8.32 -2.50 10.73
C ALA A 387 9.35 -1.48 10.23
N SER A 388 9.29 -0.21 10.68
CA SER A 388 10.28 0.81 10.31
C SER A 388 11.54 0.69 11.17
N PRO A 389 12.76 0.82 10.62
CA PRO A 389 13.99 0.87 11.41
C PRO A 389 14.07 2.08 12.36
N PHE A 390 13.25 3.10 12.12
CA PHE A 390 13.16 4.30 12.97
C PHE A 390 12.07 4.23 14.03
N TYR A 391 11.38 3.10 14.17
CA TYR A 391 10.32 2.94 15.17
C TYR A 391 10.88 3.10 16.60
N LEU A 392 10.18 3.88 17.42
CA LEU A 392 10.37 3.95 18.86
C LEU A 392 9.18 3.24 19.53
N SER A 393 9.46 2.19 20.28
CA SER A 393 8.42 1.43 20.97
C SER A 393 8.01 2.07 22.31
N PRO A 394 6.82 1.75 22.83
CA PRO A 394 6.44 2.13 24.19
C PRO A 394 7.43 1.64 25.26
N GLY A 395 8.03 0.46 25.06
CA GLY A 395 9.05 -0.08 25.96
C GLY A 395 10.37 0.69 25.97
N GLU A 396 10.64 1.48 24.95
CA GLU A 396 11.82 2.34 24.80
C GLU A 396 11.56 3.80 25.20
N GLY A 397 10.36 4.10 25.71
CA GLY A 397 10.03 5.41 26.27
C GLY A 397 9.07 6.26 25.45
N LEU A 398 8.44 5.73 24.41
CA LEU A 398 7.38 6.45 23.70
C LEU A 398 6.15 6.64 24.62
N PRO A 399 5.65 7.88 24.84
CA PRO A 399 4.45 8.11 25.64
C PRO A 399 3.22 7.42 25.02
N THR A 400 2.38 6.81 25.87
CA THR A 400 1.14 6.14 25.46
C THR A 400 -0.07 6.64 26.24
N TYR A 401 -1.25 6.41 25.66
CA TYR A 401 -2.54 6.81 26.23
C TYR A 401 -3.46 5.59 26.27
N ASP A 402 -3.50 4.92 27.41
CA ASP A 402 -4.40 3.78 27.62
C ASP A 402 -5.86 4.26 27.73
N TYR A 403 -6.78 3.39 27.31
CA TYR A 403 -8.21 3.65 27.47
C TYR A 403 -8.57 3.80 28.94
N ASN A 404 -8.94 5.02 29.33
CA ASN A 404 -9.32 5.39 30.68
C ASN A 404 -10.29 6.58 30.66
N PRO A 405 -11.60 6.33 30.49
CA PRO A 405 -12.58 7.42 30.41
C PRO A 405 -12.70 8.24 31.70
N GLU A 406 -12.39 7.67 32.89
CA GLU A 406 -12.36 8.39 34.15
C GLU A 406 -11.21 9.41 34.18
N LYS A 407 -10.01 9.01 33.76
CA LYS A 407 -8.87 9.92 33.60
C LYS A 407 -9.16 11.00 32.55
N ALA A 408 -9.82 10.64 31.46
CA ALA A 408 -10.25 11.60 30.44
C ALA A 408 -11.18 12.68 31.04
N ARG A 409 -12.18 12.28 31.84
CA ARG A 409 -13.06 13.21 32.54
C ARG A 409 -12.31 14.10 33.52
N GLN A 410 -11.37 13.53 34.28
CA GLN A 410 -10.59 14.30 35.24
C GLN A 410 -9.73 15.37 34.53
N LEU A 411 -9.06 15.03 33.42
CA LEU A 411 -8.29 16.00 32.63
C LEU A 411 -9.15 17.16 32.12
N LEU A 412 -10.40 16.88 31.71
CA LEU A 412 -11.33 17.92 31.30
C LEU A 412 -11.77 18.81 32.49
N LEU A 413 -12.08 18.20 33.63
CA LEU A 413 -12.43 18.97 34.84
C LEU A 413 -11.26 19.86 35.33
N ASP A 414 -10.04 19.33 35.33
CA ASP A 414 -8.82 20.06 35.68
C ASP A 414 -8.55 21.24 34.73
N ALA A 415 -8.97 21.12 33.46
CA ALA A 415 -8.91 22.18 32.45
C ALA A 415 -10.11 23.17 32.54
N GLY A 416 -10.99 23.03 33.55
CA GLY A 416 -12.12 23.95 33.81
C GLY A 416 -13.40 23.64 33.04
N TYR A 417 -13.46 22.49 32.34
CA TYR A 417 -14.71 22.02 31.71
C TYR A 417 -15.69 21.53 32.79
N THR A 418 -16.96 21.56 32.48
CA THR A 418 -18.05 21.14 33.36
C THR A 418 -19.04 20.24 32.65
N TYR A 419 -19.92 19.55 33.38
CA TYR A 419 -21.01 18.74 32.82
C TYR A 419 -22.36 19.37 33.16
N ASP A 420 -23.25 19.47 32.16
CA ASP A 420 -24.64 19.85 32.40
C ASP A 420 -25.48 18.72 33.01
N ALA A 421 -26.76 19.01 33.33
CA ALA A 421 -27.66 18.05 33.95
C ALA A 421 -27.91 16.80 33.08
N GLU A 422 -27.76 16.93 31.79
CA GLU A 422 -27.90 15.85 30.78
C GLU A 422 -26.59 15.09 30.57
N GLY A 423 -25.51 15.49 31.21
CA GLY A 423 -24.19 14.86 31.10
C GLY A 423 -23.36 15.30 29.88
N HIS A 424 -23.74 16.39 29.22
CA HIS A 424 -22.96 16.95 28.14
C HIS A 424 -21.82 17.83 28.68
N LEU A 425 -20.67 17.71 28.04
CA LEU A 425 -19.49 18.51 28.35
C LEU A 425 -19.66 19.96 27.87
N ARG A 426 -19.31 20.91 28.75
CA ARG A 426 -19.26 22.34 28.47
C ARG A 426 -17.88 22.89 28.76
N ASP A 427 -17.42 23.79 27.89
CA ASP A 427 -16.17 24.53 28.11
C ASP A 427 -16.29 25.56 29.25
N PRO A 428 -15.18 26.20 29.66
CA PRO A 428 -15.20 27.22 30.74
C PRO A 428 -16.14 28.42 30.47
N GLU A 429 -16.44 28.71 29.20
CA GLU A 429 -17.40 29.77 28.83
C GLU A 429 -18.86 29.24 28.72
N GLY A 430 -19.10 27.96 28.99
CA GLY A 430 -20.42 27.35 28.98
C GLY A 430 -20.87 26.81 27.60
N ASN A 431 -20.03 26.86 26.58
CA ASN A 431 -20.36 26.29 25.25
C ASN A 431 -20.38 24.77 25.32
N ARG A 432 -21.40 24.15 24.73
CA ARG A 432 -21.47 22.70 24.62
C ARG A 432 -20.39 22.20 23.66
N VAL A 433 -19.59 21.22 24.09
CA VAL A 433 -18.53 20.63 23.27
C VAL A 433 -19.15 19.72 22.21
N ARG A 434 -19.15 20.21 20.98
CA ARG A 434 -19.68 19.52 19.82
C ARG A 434 -18.85 19.85 18.58
N PHE A 435 -18.43 18.81 17.81
CA PHE A 435 -17.68 18.98 16.58
C PHE A 435 -17.95 17.87 15.57
N THR A 436 -17.59 18.13 14.32
CA THR A 436 -17.74 17.21 13.19
C THR A 436 -16.50 16.34 13.05
N LEU A 437 -16.70 15.03 12.87
CA LEU A 437 -15.67 14.07 12.47
C LEU A 437 -15.90 13.65 11.02
N LEU A 438 -14.99 14.00 10.13
CA LEU A 438 -15.04 13.61 8.73
C LEU A 438 -14.18 12.37 8.46
N THR A 439 -14.65 11.55 7.53
CA THR A 439 -13.86 10.45 6.92
C THR A 439 -14.33 10.22 5.49
N ASN A 440 -13.59 9.41 4.71
CA ASN A 440 -14.04 9.01 3.38
C ASN A 440 -15.10 7.90 3.45
N ALA A 441 -16.22 8.13 2.76
CA ALA A 441 -17.24 7.12 2.56
C ALA A 441 -16.69 5.96 1.69
N GLY A 442 -17.25 4.76 1.91
CA GLY A 442 -16.83 3.54 1.21
C GLY A 442 -15.63 2.83 1.83
N ASN A 443 -14.97 3.41 2.84
CA ASN A 443 -13.96 2.71 3.64
C ASN A 443 -14.61 2.13 4.90
N ASN A 444 -15.03 0.87 4.83
CA ASN A 444 -15.79 0.20 5.90
C ASN A 444 -15.04 0.18 7.24
N GLN A 445 -13.70 0.07 7.22
CA GLN A 445 -12.91 0.09 8.45
C GLN A 445 -12.95 1.48 9.11
N ARG A 446 -12.77 2.55 8.34
CA ARG A 446 -12.83 3.92 8.86
C ARG A 446 -14.25 4.30 9.29
N GLU A 447 -15.28 3.87 8.55
CA GLU A 447 -16.67 4.12 8.94
C GLU A 447 -17.03 3.44 10.27
N ALA A 448 -16.66 2.17 10.45
CA ALA A 448 -16.85 1.45 11.70
C ALA A 448 -16.07 2.11 12.85
N THR A 449 -14.81 2.48 12.62
CA THR A 449 -13.96 3.15 13.63
C THR A 449 -14.52 4.51 14.01
N GLY A 450 -14.97 5.32 13.05
CA GLY A 450 -15.57 6.63 13.31
C GLY A 450 -16.85 6.55 14.16
N ALA A 451 -17.67 5.51 13.92
CA ALA A 451 -18.85 5.26 14.75
C ALA A 451 -18.48 4.88 16.19
N LEU A 452 -17.39 4.10 16.38
CA LEU A 452 -16.87 3.75 17.71
C LEU A 452 -16.27 4.96 18.43
N ILE A 453 -15.49 5.80 17.74
CA ILE A 453 -14.96 7.06 18.28
C ILE A 453 -16.11 7.96 18.75
N LYS A 454 -17.15 8.14 17.93
CA LYS A 454 -18.35 8.88 18.32
C LYS A 454 -18.97 8.34 19.62
N ALA A 455 -19.09 7.03 19.75
CA ALA A 455 -19.62 6.40 20.96
C ALA A 455 -18.73 6.61 22.18
N ASP A 456 -17.42 6.46 22.02
CA ASP A 456 -16.45 6.61 23.11
C ASP A 456 -16.39 8.06 23.63
N LEU A 457 -16.33 9.03 22.73
CA LEU A 457 -16.34 10.45 23.09
C LEU A 457 -17.68 10.88 23.71
N GLY A 458 -18.78 10.25 23.28
CA GLY A 458 -20.10 10.42 23.91
C GLY A 458 -20.11 10.02 25.38
N ARG A 459 -19.36 9.00 25.79
CA ARG A 459 -19.24 8.56 27.19
C ARG A 459 -18.61 9.60 28.12
N ILE A 460 -17.80 10.50 27.57
CA ILE A 460 -17.21 11.62 28.30
C ILE A 460 -17.91 12.95 28.00
N GLY A 461 -19.15 12.91 27.50
CA GLY A 461 -20.01 14.07 27.31
C GLY A 461 -19.77 14.89 26.04
N ILE A 462 -18.84 14.49 25.16
CA ILE A 462 -18.54 15.16 23.90
C ILE A 462 -19.52 14.68 22.82
N THR A 463 -20.14 15.62 22.11
CA THR A 463 -21.02 15.31 20.97
C THR A 463 -20.22 15.32 19.67
N VAL A 464 -20.21 14.18 18.95
CA VAL A 464 -19.51 14.05 17.65
C VAL A 464 -20.54 13.88 16.53
N ASP A 465 -20.53 14.79 15.56
CA ASP A 465 -21.27 14.68 14.30
C ASP A 465 -20.42 13.92 13.29
N PHE A 466 -20.54 12.59 13.31
CA PHE A 466 -19.78 11.74 12.40
C PHE A 466 -20.37 11.78 11.00
N THR A 467 -19.56 12.15 9.99
CA THR A 467 -20.00 12.44 8.63
C THR A 467 -19.02 11.85 7.60
N PRO A 468 -19.26 10.61 7.12
CA PRO A 468 -18.55 10.07 5.96
C PRO A 468 -18.93 10.85 4.69
N ILE A 469 -17.94 11.24 3.87
CA ILE A 469 -18.15 11.97 2.60
C ILE A 469 -17.28 11.36 1.49
N ALA A 470 -17.62 11.65 0.23
CA ALA A 470 -16.83 11.17 -0.91
C ALA A 470 -15.36 11.60 -0.79
N PHE A 471 -14.42 10.71 -1.15
CA PHE A 471 -12.99 10.94 -0.94
C PHE A 471 -12.49 12.25 -1.60
N ASN A 472 -12.86 12.51 -2.85
CA ASN A 472 -12.48 13.74 -3.54
C ASN A 472 -13.00 15.00 -2.82
N THR A 473 -14.20 14.93 -2.24
CA THR A 473 -14.77 16.02 -1.44
C THR A 473 -13.99 16.20 -0.14
N LEU A 474 -13.58 15.08 0.50
CA LEU A 474 -12.75 15.12 1.70
C LEU A 474 -11.41 15.82 1.42
N VAL A 475 -10.72 15.42 0.34
CA VAL A 475 -9.45 16.05 -0.08
C VAL A 475 -9.64 17.55 -0.33
N GLN A 476 -10.68 17.94 -1.10
CA GLN A 476 -10.96 19.37 -1.34
C GLN A 476 -11.23 20.16 -0.04
N ARG A 477 -11.90 19.55 0.94
CA ARG A 477 -12.14 20.20 2.23
C ARG A 477 -10.86 20.29 3.06
N THR A 478 -10.01 19.27 3.06
CA THR A 478 -8.70 19.33 3.74
C THR A 478 -7.80 20.41 3.14
N ASP A 479 -7.74 20.48 1.82
CA ASP A 479 -6.96 21.51 1.09
C ASP A 479 -7.44 22.93 1.44
N ARG A 480 -8.76 23.12 1.60
CA ARG A 480 -9.37 24.40 1.98
C ARG A 480 -9.38 24.67 3.48
N ARG A 481 -8.83 23.78 4.30
CA ARG A 481 -8.86 23.83 5.77
C ARG A 481 -10.29 23.81 6.36
N ASP A 482 -11.32 23.43 5.56
CA ASP A 482 -12.74 23.37 5.92
C ASP A 482 -13.07 22.04 6.61
N TRP A 483 -12.51 21.82 7.76
CA TRP A 483 -12.77 20.64 8.59
C TRP A 483 -12.43 20.93 10.07
N GLU A 484 -12.98 20.14 10.99
CA GLU A 484 -12.79 20.27 12.43
C GLU A 484 -11.96 19.12 12.99
N THR A 485 -12.40 17.89 12.77
CA THR A 485 -11.63 16.67 13.07
C THR A 485 -11.70 15.68 11.89
N LEU A 486 -10.66 14.89 11.71
CA LEU A 486 -10.53 13.90 10.65
C LEU A 486 -10.23 12.52 11.20
N LEU A 487 -10.81 11.49 10.59
CA LEU A 487 -10.34 10.13 10.66
C LEU A 487 -9.81 9.76 9.26
N LEU A 488 -8.49 9.66 9.14
CA LEU A 488 -7.82 9.49 7.87
C LEU A 488 -6.60 8.55 8.05
N GLY A 489 -5.91 8.27 6.97
CA GLY A 489 -4.62 7.59 6.99
C GLY A 489 -3.77 8.04 5.83
N PHE A 490 -2.47 8.12 6.07
CA PHE A 490 -1.48 8.30 5.02
C PHE A 490 -0.86 6.96 4.63
N GLY A 491 -0.64 6.78 3.34
CA GLY A 491 0.14 5.66 2.80
C GLY A 491 1.60 5.82 3.21
N GLY A 492 2.21 4.71 3.52
CA GLY A 492 3.48 4.56 4.18
C GLY A 492 4.55 5.61 3.93
N GLY A 493 5.00 6.24 4.99
CA GLY A 493 6.21 7.07 5.00
C GLY A 493 7.49 6.27 4.68
N GLY A 494 7.35 5.00 4.32
CA GLY A 494 8.45 4.12 3.99
C GLY A 494 9.33 3.78 5.18
N THR A 495 10.49 3.24 4.85
CA THR A 495 11.57 2.98 5.80
C THR A 495 12.43 4.22 6.04
N GLU A 496 12.14 5.31 5.33
CA GLU A 496 12.87 6.57 5.35
C GLU A 496 11.98 7.72 5.84
N PRO A 497 12.24 8.30 7.03
CA PRO A 497 11.41 9.35 7.61
C PRO A 497 11.21 10.58 6.71
N ASN A 498 12.21 10.93 5.91
CA ASN A 498 12.14 12.09 5.02
C ASN A 498 11.04 11.98 3.97
N ASN A 499 10.61 10.77 3.62
CA ASN A 499 9.47 10.57 2.73
C ASN A 499 8.15 11.12 3.33
N GLY A 500 8.10 11.27 4.66
CA GLY A 500 7.00 11.90 5.40
C GLY A 500 7.18 13.40 5.68
N SER A 501 8.27 14.02 5.24
CA SER A 501 8.57 15.44 5.56
C SER A 501 7.43 16.38 5.18
N ASN A 502 6.76 16.12 4.06
CA ASN A 502 5.60 16.89 3.58
C ASN A 502 4.38 16.84 4.53
N ILE A 503 4.31 15.84 5.42
CA ILE A 503 3.26 15.70 6.44
C ILE A 503 3.66 16.43 7.71
N TRP A 504 4.95 16.37 8.08
CA TRP A 504 5.41 16.71 9.42
C TRP A 504 6.04 18.10 9.53
N ARG A 505 6.66 18.59 8.45
CA ARG A 505 7.20 19.95 8.45
C ARG A 505 6.08 20.98 8.30
N SER A 506 6.25 22.11 8.97
CA SER A 506 5.27 23.21 8.99
C SER A 506 5.02 23.84 7.61
N ASP A 507 5.97 23.70 6.66
CA ASP A 507 5.86 24.13 5.27
C ASP A 507 5.30 23.05 4.32
N GLY A 508 4.97 21.86 4.85
CA GLY A 508 4.50 20.73 4.09
C GLY A 508 3.05 20.86 3.60
N ARG A 509 2.79 20.44 2.36
CA ARG A 509 1.43 20.49 1.76
C ARG A 509 0.43 19.53 2.42
N LEU A 510 0.91 18.51 3.12
CA LEU A 510 0.09 17.54 3.85
C LEU A 510 0.14 17.75 5.37
N HIS A 511 0.67 18.88 5.84
CA HIS A 511 0.67 19.28 7.25
C HIS A 511 -0.76 19.68 7.71
N LEU A 512 -1.69 18.73 7.61
CA LEU A 512 -3.12 18.98 7.65
C LEU A 512 -3.58 19.64 8.96
N PHE A 513 -3.01 19.25 10.09
CA PHE A 513 -3.44 19.73 11.40
C PHE A 513 -3.13 21.23 11.65
N ASN A 514 -2.17 21.80 10.89
CA ASN A 514 -1.87 23.24 10.92
C ASN A 514 -1.32 23.70 9.56
N LEU A 515 -2.13 23.51 8.51
CA LEU A 515 -1.71 23.79 7.13
C LEU A 515 -1.32 25.26 6.95
N GLY A 516 -0.08 25.49 6.54
CA GLY A 516 0.53 26.80 6.37
C GLY A 516 0.00 27.61 5.20
N ASP A 517 0.60 28.77 4.96
CA ASP A 517 0.37 29.58 3.77
C ASP A 517 1.04 28.93 2.56
N LEU A 518 0.27 28.54 1.55
CA LEU A 518 0.74 27.79 0.39
C LEU A 518 0.45 28.53 -0.92
N PRO A 519 1.32 28.43 -1.93
CA PRO A 519 1.05 28.95 -3.27
C PRO A 519 -0.29 28.39 -3.82
N GLY A 520 -1.20 29.31 -4.19
CA GLY A 520 -2.54 28.98 -4.69
C GLY A 520 -3.56 28.61 -3.60
N ASN A 521 -3.16 28.59 -2.32
CA ASN A 521 -4.02 28.32 -1.19
C ASN A 521 -3.60 29.18 0.03
N PRO A 522 -3.77 30.52 -0.05
CA PRO A 522 -3.24 31.46 0.91
C PRO A 522 -3.95 31.38 2.28
N ALA A 523 -3.21 31.70 3.33
CA ALA A 523 -3.70 31.81 4.68
C ALA A 523 -3.03 32.96 5.43
N GLU A 524 -3.82 33.76 6.16
CA GLU A 524 -3.33 34.89 6.94
C GLU A 524 -3.29 34.52 8.45
N GLY A 525 -2.22 34.94 9.14
CA GLY A 525 -2.07 34.73 10.58
C GLY A 525 -1.76 33.27 10.94
N VAL A 526 -1.01 32.58 10.08
CA VAL A 526 -0.49 31.24 10.40
C VAL A 526 0.47 31.33 11.57
N GLU A 527 0.20 30.56 12.63
CA GLU A 527 1.05 30.45 13.82
C GLU A 527 1.70 29.06 13.84
N VAL A 528 3.01 29.01 13.66
CA VAL A 528 3.79 27.79 13.84
C VAL A 528 4.22 27.71 15.32
N SER A 529 3.87 26.64 16.01
CA SER A 529 4.23 26.44 17.42
C SER A 529 5.72 26.08 17.60
N ASP A 530 6.24 26.18 18.83
CA ASP A 530 7.63 25.85 19.11
C ASP A 530 7.95 24.38 18.88
N TRP A 531 7.00 23.48 19.15
CA TRP A 531 7.17 22.06 18.91
C TRP A 531 7.15 21.71 17.41
N GLU A 532 6.38 22.42 16.56
CA GLU A 532 6.44 22.28 15.10
C GLU A 532 7.80 22.76 14.57
N ARG A 533 8.31 23.90 15.06
CA ARG A 533 9.66 24.38 14.74
C ARG A 533 10.76 23.39 15.16
N GLU A 534 10.57 22.68 16.28
CA GLU A 534 11.49 21.62 16.70
C GLU A 534 11.44 20.45 15.71
N ILE A 535 10.25 20.05 15.24
CA ILE A 535 10.10 19.03 14.20
C ILE A 535 10.76 19.46 12.89
N ASP A 536 10.55 20.70 12.44
CA ASP A 536 11.21 21.24 11.25
C ASP A 536 12.74 21.07 11.34
N ARG A 537 13.34 21.44 12.49
CA ARG A 537 14.78 21.26 12.73
C ARG A 537 15.18 19.79 12.69
N ILE A 538 14.43 18.91 13.34
CA ILE A 538 14.71 17.48 13.34
C ILE A 538 14.74 16.92 11.90
N PHE A 539 13.79 17.30 11.07
CA PHE A 539 13.77 16.83 9.68
C PHE A 539 14.92 17.42 8.84
N ILE A 540 15.32 18.67 9.09
CA ILE A 540 16.46 19.30 8.42
C ILE A 540 17.79 18.64 8.89
N GLU A 541 17.97 18.45 10.20
CA GLU A 541 19.17 17.83 10.76
C GLU A 541 19.24 16.32 10.44
N GLY A 542 18.09 15.64 10.51
CA GLY A 542 18.00 14.19 10.27
C GLY A 542 18.33 13.77 8.83
N VAL A 543 18.13 14.63 7.82
CA VAL A 543 18.56 14.31 6.46
C VAL A 543 20.06 14.58 6.24
N ARG A 544 20.69 15.42 7.09
CA ARG A 544 22.13 15.74 7.04
C ARG A 544 22.98 14.75 7.83
N GLU A 545 22.41 14.12 8.86
CA GLU A 545 23.09 13.15 9.71
C GLU A 545 23.25 11.80 8.98
N LEU A 546 24.49 11.37 8.74
CA LEU A 546 24.80 10.14 8.03
C LEU A 546 24.91 8.92 8.95
N GLU A 547 25.17 9.14 10.25
CA GLU A 547 25.27 8.08 11.24
C GLU A 547 23.87 7.65 11.71
N PHE A 548 23.51 6.39 11.45
CA PHE A 548 22.16 5.87 11.68
C PHE A 548 21.66 6.08 13.13
N GLU A 549 22.48 5.77 14.13
CA GLU A 549 22.07 5.89 15.54
C GLU A 549 21.80 7.34 15.97
N LYS A 550 22.60 8.28 15.50
CA LYS A 550 22.36 9.71 15.75
C LYS A 550 21.11 10.19 15.03
N ARG A 551 20.93 9.74 13.80
CA ARG A 551 19.76 10.02 13.00
C ARG A 551 18.50 9.43 13.64
N LYS A 552 18.57 8.18 14.11
CA LYS A 552 17.47 7.53 14.85
C LYS A 552 17.08 8.33 16.09
N ALA A 553 18.05 8.78 16.87
CA ALA A 553 17.79 9.58 18.07
C ALA A 553 17.04 10.89 17.77
N LEU A 554 17.29 11.55 16.64
CA LEU A 554 16.53 12.72 16.19
C LEU A 554 15.07 12.34 15.92
N TYR A 555 14.83 11.25 15.18
CA TYR A 555 13.48 10.79 14.87
C TYR A 555 12.76 10.12 16.05
N ASP A 556 13.48 9.61 17.05
CA ASP A 556 12.89 9.21 18.34
C ASP A 556 12.32 10.42 19.07
N ARG A 557 13.06 11.53 19.11
CA ARG A 557 12.58 12.79 19.68
C ARG A 557 11.34 13.32 18.94
N PHE A 558 11.32 13.25 17.60
CA PHE A 558 10.14 13.59 16.80
C PHE A 558 8.90 12.77 17.21
N GLN A 559 9.03 11.45 17.34
CA GLN A 559 7.92 10.57 17.75
C GLN A 559 7.42 10.94 19.15
N ILE A 560 8.33 11.24 20.07
CA ILE A 560 7.98 11.70 21.43
C ILE A 560 7.19 13.02 21.37
N ILE A 561 7.64 14.01 20.60
CA ILE A 561 6.94 15.30 20.43
C ILE A 561 5.51 15.09 19.94
N ILE A 562 5.32 14.26 18.93
CA ILE A 562 3.98 13.98 18.40
C ILE A 562 3.08 13.36 19.47
N GLN A 563 3.59 12.44 20.28
CA GLN A 563 2.83 11.82 21.36
C GLN A 563 2.60 12.81 22.53
N GLU A 564 3.53 13.70 22.83
CA GLU A 564 3.36 14.73 23.85
C GLU A 564 2.31 15.78 23.46
N GLN A 565 2.28 16.17 22.17
CA GLN A 565 1.44 17.26 21.64
C GLN A 565 0.11 16.79 21.06
N LEU A 566 0.02 15.53 20.59
CA LEU A 566 -1.19 14.91 20.05
C LEU A 566 -1.93 15.74 18.97
N PRO A 567 -1.27 16.26 17.94
CA PRO A 567 -1.98 16.87 16.83
C PRO A 567 -2.84 15.84 16.11
N GLN A 568 -2.40 14.58 16.18
CA GLN A 568 -3.13 13.40 15.76
C GLN A 568 -2.96 12.25 16.75
N ILE A 569 -3.94 11.38 16.83
CA ILE A 569 -3.98 10.19 17.69
C ILE A 569 -4.02 8.97 16.78
N GLY A 570 -2.97 8.14 16.82
CA GLY A 570 -2.92 6.88 16.08
C GLY A 570 -4.05 5.93 16.52
N THR A 571 -4.72 5.30 15.59
CA THR A 571 -5.83 4.38 15.89
C THR A 571 -5.33 2.93 15.97
N PHE A 572 -5.14 2.29 14.84
CA PHE A 572 -4.63 0.92 14.75
C PHE A 572 -3.82 0.74 13.45
N ASN A 573 -2.99 -0.29 13.45
CA ASN A 573 -2.25 -0.75 12.30
C ASN A 573 -2.65 -2.21 11.97
N PRO A 574 -3.32 -2.47 10.83
CA PRO A 574 -3.73 -3.81 10.45
C PRO A 574 -2.54 -4.68 10.05
N LEU A 575 -2.65 -5.99 10.29
CA LEU A 575 -1.74 -6.98 9.74
C LEU A 575 -1.98 -7.14 8.23
N VAL A 576 -0.91 -7.29 7.49
CA VAL A 576 -0.95 -7.70 6.08
C VAL A 576 -0.90 -9.22 6.03
N LEU A 577 -1.97 -9.83 5.54
CA LEU A 577 -2.09 -11.28 5.41
C LEU A 577 -2.20 -11.65 3.94
N SER A 578 -1.43 -12.65 3.51
CA SER A 578 -1.50 -13.19 2.16
C SER A 578 -1.59 -14.70 2.17
N ALA A 579 -2.53 -15.27 1.43
CA ALA A 579 -2.63 -16.69 1.21
C ALA A 579 -1.96 -17.07 -0.11
N LEU A 580 -1.05 -18.05 -0.06
CA LEU A 580 -0.35 -18.59 -1.23
C LEU A 580 -0.57 -20.10 -1.30
N ARG A 581 -0.80 -20.60 -2.53
CA ARG A 581 -0.88 -22.04 -2.77
C ARG A 581 0.45 -22.72 -2.47
N ASN A 582 0.40 -23.89 -1.78
CA ASN A 582 1.59 -24.62 -1.36
C ASN A 582 2.44 -25.15 -2.51
N ARG A 583 1.90 -25.16 -3.74
CA ARG A 583 2.70 -25.46 -4.95
C ARG A 583 3.73 -24.37 -5.29
N ILE A 584 3.56 -23.15 -4.76
CA ILE A 584 4.54 -22.07 -4.89
C ILE A 584 5.55 -22.24 -3.76
N GLN A 585 6.78 -22.50 -4.12
CA GLN A 585 7.88 -22.78 -3.21
C GLN A 585 8.90 -21.64 -3.20
N GLY A 586 9.72 -21.57 -2.15
CA GLY A 586 10.70 -20.49 -1.97
C GLY A 586 10.10 -19.20 -1.42
N VAL A 587 8.84 -19.25 -0.96
CA VAL A 587 8.17 -18.09 -0.36
C VAL A 587 8.88 -17.71 0.94
N ASP A 588 9.34 -16.46 1.01
CA ASP A 588 9.96 -15.85 2.17
C ASP A 588 9.12 -14.64 2.60
N PRO A 589 8.20 -14.81 3.57
CA PRO A 589 7.28 -13.75 3.96
C PRO A 589 8.02 -12.66 4.73
N ARG A 590 8.13 -11.48 4.12
CA ARG A 590 8.81 -10.31 4.73
C ARG A 590 7.84 -9.17 4.96
N PRO A 591 7.89 -8.52 6.12
CA PRO A 591 7.18 -7.25 6.32
C PRO A 591 7.53 -6.26 5.21
N ILE A 592 6.55 -5.46 4.78
CA ILE A 592 6.73 -4.36 3.80
C ILE A 592 6.94 -4.83 2.35
N LEU A 593 7.75 -5.86 2.11
CA LEU A 593 8.15 -6.25 0.75
C LEU A 593 7.05 -7.02 -0.01
N GLY A 594 6.06 -7.54 0.72
CA GLY A 594 4.96 -8.30 0.14
C GLY A 594 5.27 -9.79 -0.11
N PRO A 595 4.26 -10.57 -0.55
CA PRO A 595 4.39 -12.02 -0.66
C PRO A 595 5.19 -12.49 -1.89
N LEU A 596 5.40 -11.61 -2.87
CA LEU A 596 6.07 -11.91 -4.14
C LEU A 596 7.34 -11.07 -4.34
N TRP A 597 7.90 -10.50 -3.28
CA TRP A 597 9.09 -9.65 -3.38
C TRP A 597 10.30 -10.38 -3.98
N ASN A 598 10.41 -11.68 -3.71
CA ASN A 598 11.46 -12.55 -4.23
C ASN A 598 10.97 -13.42 -5.41
N LEU A 599 10.06 -12.88 -6.23
CA LEU A 599 9.43 -13.59 -7.34
C LEU A 599 10.44 -14.25 -8.30
N ASP A 600 11.61 -13.66 -8.45
CA ASP A 600 12.71 -14.20 -9.26
C ASP A 600 13.31 -15.49 -8.67
N GLN A 601 13.11 -15.78 -7.37
CA GLN A 601 13.61 -16.97 -6.68
C GLN A 601 12.52 -18.05 -6.49
N LEU A 602 11.23 -17.68 -6.63
CA LEU A 602 10.13 -18.60 -6.48
C LEU A 602 10.14 -19.67 -7.57
N TYR A 603 9.62 -20.84 -7.25
CA TYR A 603 9.43 -21.92 -8.20
C TYR A 603 8.13 -22.68 -7.95
N ILE A 604 7.65 -23.41 -8.97
CA ILE A 604 6.43 -24.20 -8.87
C ILE A 604 6.83 -25.66 -8.67
N GLN A 605 6.32 -26.27 -7.62
CA GLN A 605 6.42 -27.70 -7.39
C GLN A 605 5.22 -28.38 -8.08
N GLU A 606 5.51 -29.30 -9.00
CA GLU A 606 4.50 -30.11 -9.70
C GLU A 606 3.85 -31.17 -8.81
#